data_a7e39fdbf5260186a67348e0b660f71f
#
_entry.id   a7e39fdbf5260186a67348e0b660f71f
#
_cell.length_a   1.000
_cell.length_b   1.000
_cell.length_c   1.000
_cell.angle_alpha   90.00
_cell.angle_beta   90.00
_cell.angle_gamma   90.00
#
_symmetry.space_group_name_H-M   'P 1'
#
loop_
_entity.id
_entity.type
_entity.pdbx_description
1 polymer ?
#
loop_
_entity_poly.entity_id
_entity_poly.type
_entity_poly.pdbx_seq_one_letter_code
_entity_poly.pdbx_strand_id
1 'polypeptide(L)'
;MAIAERASATTNGAAQMTKPKVVVIGGWGRFGDVGEKDILERAGCDVVVLESREEKDILAAVKDADGLIAPPVLTKTLISALDKCKVIACSSIGMDKVDGVELANEKGIVICNVPDVFIDEVANHTLALLLACVRWIVPVAQHTKEGGWGQRGGRRPVGYIHRITGETIGLIGFGNISRQVAKRAQGFDLKVMAYDPYVPAEAFRAAGVRQAQLAQVLQDSDFVSVHVPLLPGTHHLIGRSQLALMKKDAILLNTARGPVVDEPALIEALQNGQILGAGLDVTEHEPVDPNNPLLQMPNVVVTPHMASASDWAGAERRRRPAYEVAAVLTGHRPRAVWNPSVLEKVSLK
;
A
#
# COMPACT_ATOMS: atom_id res chain seq x y z
N MET A 1 -44.91 -30.02 -63.54
CA MET A 1 -43.61 -30.75 -63.67
C MET A 1 -42.55 -30.02 -62.87
N ALA A 2 -41.94 -30.79 -62.05
CA ALA A 2 -41.02 -30.41 -60.99
C ALA A 2 -39.72 -29.79 -61.50
N ILE A 3 -39.18 -28.83 -60.73
CA ILE A 3 -37.74 -28.68 -60.50
C ILE A 3 -37.57 -28.45 -59.02
N ALA A 4 -36.93 -29.48 -58.42
CA ALA A 4 -36.66 -29.56 -57.03
C ALA A 4 -35.43 -28.76 -56.67
N GLU A 5 -35.44 -28.17 -55.47
CA GLU A 5 -34.48 -28.10 -54.39
C GLU A 5 -32.99 -28.42 -54.65
N ARG A 6 -32.14 -27.45 -54.38
CA ARG A 6 -30.90 -27.66 -53.65
C ARG A 6 -30.60 -26.40 -52.82
N ALA A 7 -31.13 -26.35 -51.59
CA ALA A 7 -30.61 -25.50 -50.56
C ALA A 7 -29.41 -26.21 -49.95
N SER A 8 -28.18 -25.79 -50.26
CA SER A 8 -26.96 -26.20 -49.55
C SER A 8 -26.89 -25.42 -48.24
N ALA A 9 -27.08 -26.13 -47.14
CA ALA A 9 -26.83 -25.65 -45.81
C ALA A 9 -25.30 -25.44 -45.62
N THR A 10 -24.85 -24.22 -45.76
CA THR A 10 -23.56 -23.80 -45.23
C THR A 10 -23.73 -23.55 -43.74
N THR A 11 -23.54 -24.57 -42.94
CA THR A 11 -23.28 -24.42 -41.48
C THR A 11 -21.95 -23.71 -41.33
N ASN A 12 -21.99 -22.39 -41.17
CA ASN A 12 -20.87 -21.64 -40.63
C ASN A 12 -20.64 -22.08 -39.17
N GLY A 13 -19.68 -22.99 -38.99
CA GLY A 13 -19.10 -23.30 -37.70
C GLY A 13 -18.30 -22.10 -37.20
N ALA A 14 -19.01 -21.07 -36.70
CA ALA A 14 -18.36 -20.09 -35.85
C ALA A 14 -17.89 -20.86 -34.59
N ALA A 15 -16.61 -21.12 -34.50
CA ALA A 15 -16.03 -21.64 -33.28
C ALA A 15 -16.47 -20.68 -32.14
N GLN A 16 -17.26 -21.21 -31.23
CA GLN A 16 -17.72 -20.48 -30.07
C GLN A 16 -16.49 -20.12 -29.27
N MET A 17 -15.96 -18.90 -29.42
CA MET A 17 -14.79 -18.42 -28.67
C MET A 17 -15.16 -18.53 -27.19
N THR A 18 -14.51 -19.44 -26.49
CA THR A 18 -14.68 -19.56 -25.03
C THR A 18 -14.31 -18.24 -24.38
N LYS A 19 -15.22 -17.72 -23.54
CA LYS A 19 -14.97 -16.49 -22.80
C LYS A 19 -13.71 -16.66 -21.93
N PRO A 20 -12.83 -15.65 -21.85
CA PRO A 20 -11.70 -15.68 -20.93
C PRO A 20 -12.18 -15.90 -19.49
N LYS A 21 -11.59 -16.86 -18.79
CA LYS A 21 -11.89 -17.15 -17.39
C LYS A 21 -11.07 -16.26 -16.48
N VAL A 22 -11.72 -15.49 -15.60
CA VAL A 22 -11.08 -14.68 -14.58
C VAL A 22 -11.40 -15.21 -13.19
N VAL A 23 -10.38 -15.50 -12.40
CA VAL A 23 -10.54 -15.96 -11.01
C VAL A 23 -10.25 -14.80 -10.06
N VAL A 24 -11.20 -14.51 -9.16
CA VAL A 24 -11.07 -13.53 -8.08
C VAL A 24 -10.78 -14.28 -6.78
N ILE A 25 -9.57 -14.16 -6.27
CA ILE A 25 -9.11 -14.87 -5.07
C ILE A 25 -9.45 -14.06 -3.81
N GLY A 26 -10.09 -14.73 -2.82
CA GLY A 26 -10.43 -14.15 -1.51
C GLY A 26 -11.83 -13.53 -1.44
N GLY A 27 -12.67 -13.84 -2.44
CA GLY A 27 -14.08 -13.45 -2.45
C GLY A 27 -14.34 -11.95 -2.60
N TRP A 28 -15.62 -11.56 -2.52
CA TRP A 28 -16.03 -10.15 -2.63
C TRP A 28 -15.76 -9.36 -1.34
N GLY A 29 -15.28 -10.02 -0.27
CA GLY A 29 -14.95 -9.38 0.99
C GLY A 29 -16.15 -8.72 1.68
N ARG A 30 -15.84 -7.79 2.61
CA ARG A 30 -16.84 -7.16 3.50
C ARG A 30 -17.91 -6.34 2.79
N PHE A 31 -17.60 -5.80 1.61
CA PHE A 31 -18.47 -4.86 0.90
C PHE A 31 -19.33 -5.50 -0.21
N GLY A 32 -19.24 -6.83 -0.39
CA GLY A 32 -19.90 -7.50 -1.52
C GLY A 32 -19.28 -7.11 -2.86
N ASP A 33 -19.99 -7.36 -3.97
CA ASP A 33 -19.60 -6.87 -5.30
C ASP A 33 -19.78 -5.34 -5.36
N VAL A 34 -18.71 -4.63 -5.67
CA VAL A 34 -18.70 -3.17 -5.83
C VAL A 34 -18.64 -2.76 -7.32
N GLY A 35 -19.00 -3.67 -8.21
CA GLY A 35 -19.05 -3.48 -9.67
C GLY A 35 -17.87 -4.08 -10.42
N GLU A 36 -16.96 -4.80 -9.75
CA GLU A 36 -15.85 -5.47 -10.43
C GLU A 36 -16.29 -6.61 -11.32
N LYS A 37 -17.35 -7.34 -10.94
CA LYS A 37 -17.94 -8.39 -11.76
C LYS A 37 -18.49 -7.83 -13.06
N ASP A 38 -19.27 -6.75 -12.97
CA ASP A 38 -19.84 -6.08 -14.15
C ASP A 38 -18.76 -5.57 -15.11
N ILE A 39 -17.65 -5.03 -14.59
CA ILE A 39 -16.50 -4.60 -15.41
C ILE A 39 -15.94 -5.77 -16.22
N LEU A 40 -15.73 -6.93 -15.59
CA LEU A 40 -15.16 -8.11 -16.24
C LEU A 40 -16.15 -8.76 -17.21
N GLU A 41 -17.44 -8.87 -16.85
CA GLU A 41 -18.47 -9.44 -17.72
C GLU A 41 -18.69 -8.60 -18.97
N ARG A 42 -18.67 -7.25 -18.87
CA ARG A 42 -18.70 -6.33 -20.02
C ARG A 42 -17.49 -6.46 -20.93
N ALA A 43 -16.34 -6.86 -20.37
CA ALA A 43 -15.16 -7.19 -21.16
C ALA A 43 -15.23 -8.59 -21.80
N GLY A 44 -16.36 -9.30 -21.64
CA GLY A 44 -16.59 -10.64 -22.21
C GLY A 44 -15.99 -11.79 -21.40
N CYS A 45 -15.60 -11.55 -20.14
CA CYS A 45 -15.01 -12.57 -19.28
C CYS A 45 -16.07 -13.43 -18.56
N ASP A 46 -15.69 -14.65 -18.23
CA ASP A 46 -16.39 -15.51 -17.28
C ASP A 46 -15.71 -15.39 -15.91
N VAL A 47 -16.48 -15.04 -14.86
CA VAL A 47 -15.95 -14.64 -13.56
C VAL A 47 -16.21 -15.72 -12.53
N VAL A 48 -15.15 -16.26 -11.97
CA VAL A 48 -15.17 -17.24 -10.87
C VAL A 48 -14.65 -16.59 -9.60
N VAL A 49 -15.48 -16.57 -8.57
CA VAL A 49 -15.11 -16.03 -7.25
C VAL A 49 -14.72 -17.18 -6.35
N LEU A 50 -13.47 -17.17 -5.87
CA LEU A 50 -12.93 -18.17 -4.95
C LEU A 50 -12.88 -17.59 -3.54
N GLU A 51 -13.71 -18.09 -2.64
CA GLU A 51 -13.72 -17.66 -1.24
C GLU A 51 -12.67 -18.39 -0.38
N SER A 52 -12.28 -19.60 -0.79
CA SER A 52 -11.22 -20.34 -0.10
C SER A 52 -9.89 -19.60 -0.16
N ARG A 53 -9.16 -19.67 0.97
CA ARG A 53 -7.78 -19.17 1.09
C ARG A 53 -6.76 -20.31 1.20
N GLU A 54 -7.23 -21.55 1.12
CA GLU A 54 -6.37 -22.73 1.14
C GLU A 54 -5.59 -22.82 -0.17
N GLU A 55 -4.28 -23.03 -0.09
CA GLU A 55 -3.40 -23.06 -1.26
C GLU A 55 -3.84 -24.10 -2.29
N LYS A 56 -4.24 -25.30 -1.84
CA LYS A 56 -4.73 -26.37 -2.72
C LYS A 56 -5.93 -25.98 -3.57
N ASP A 57 -6.88 -25.22 -2.97
CA ASP A 57 -8.09 -24.79 -3.66
C ASP A 57 -7.78 -23.67 -4.65
N ILE A 58 -6.86 -22.78 -4.27
CA ILE A 58 -6.38 -21.71 -5.15
C ILE A 58 -5.70 -22.33 -6.37
N LEU A 59 -4.73 -23.23 -6.18
CA LEU A 59 -4.00 -23.88 -7.27
C LEU A 59 -4.92 -24.65 -8.23
N ALA A 60 -5.95 -25.32 -7.70
CA ALA A 60 -6.93 -26.00 -8.52
C ALA A 60 -7.78 -25.05 -9.37
N ALA A 61 -8.22 -23.92 -8.76
CA ALA A 61 -9.11 -22.97 -9.43
C ALA A 61 -8.41 -22.13 -10.51
N VAL A 62 -7.11 -21.84 -10.34
CA VAL A 62 -6.37 -20.90 -11.23
C VAL A 62 -5.72 -21.57 -12.42
N LYS A 63 -5.64 -22.90 -12.45
CA LYS A 63 -4.89 -23.65 -13.46
C LYS A 63 -5.27 -23.27 -14.90
N ASP A 64 -6.56 -23.15 -15.17
CA ASP A 64 -7.12 -22.81 -16.47
C ASP A 64 -7.64 -21.35 -16.55
N ALA A 65 -7.19 -20.47 -15.65
CA ALA A 65 -7.57 -19.06 -15.67
C ALA A 65 -6.78 -18.28 -16.74
N ASP A 66 -7.45 -17.36 -17.43
CA ASP A 66 -6.86 -16.39 -18.35
C ASP A 66 -6.41 -15.11 -17.64
N GLY A 67 -7.03 -14.79 -16.50
CA GLY A 67 -6.68 -13.64 -15.66
C GLY A 67 -6.99 -13.89 -14.19
N LEU A 68 -6.24 -13.22 -13.31
CA LEU A 68 -6.45 -13.28 -11.86
C LEU A 68 -6.63 -11.88 -11.27
N ILE A 69 -7.53 -11.77 -10.30
CA ILE A 69 -7.49 -10.72 -9.27
C ILE A 69 -7.04 -11.40 -7.98
N ALA A 70 -5.89 -10.98 -7.44
CA ALA A 70 -5.24 -11.68 -6.34
C ALA A 70 -4.79 -10.71 -5.22
N PRO A 71 -4.64 -11.19 -3.97
CA PRO A 71 -3.88 -10.46 -2.96
C PRO A 71 -2.41 -10.32 -3.40
N PRO A 72 -1.64 -9.35 -2.84
CA PRO A 72 -0.25 -9.10 -3.24
C PRO A 72 0.73 -10.15 -2.65
N VAL A 73 0.32 -11.40 -2.65
CA VAL A 73 1.13 -12.56 -2.24
C VAL A 73 1.15 -13.51 -3.42
N LEU A 74 2.12 -13.35 -4.30
CA LEU A 74 2.28 -14.18 -5.49
C LEU A 74 3.53 -15.04 -5.33
N THR A 75 3.32 -16.34 -5.09
CA THR A 75 4.41 -17.31 -4.96
C THR A 75 4.82 -17.89 -6.32
N LYS A 76 6.05 -18.35 -6.43
CA LYS A 76 6.50 -19.12 -7.60
C LYS A 76 5.60 -20.34 -7.86
N THR A 77 5.11 -20.98 -6.80
CA THR A 77 4.18 -22.12 -6.90
C THR A 77 2.89 -21.72 -7.62
N LEU A 78 2.28 -20.59 -7.19
CA LEU A 78 1.08 -20.06 -7.83
C LEU A 78 1.31 -19.75 -9.31
N ILE A 79 2.39 -19.01 -9.62
CA ILE A 79 2.71 -18.62 -11.00
C ILE A 79 3.02 -19.85 -11.86
N SER A 80 3.68 -20.86 -11.30
CA SER A 80 3.97 -22.12 -12.01
C SER A 80 2.70 -22.87 -12.40
N ALA A 81 1.67 -22.84 -11.56
CA ALA A 81 0.39 -23.52 -11.78
C ALA A 81 -0.49 -22.89 -12.88
N LEU A 82 -0.14 -21.70 -13.36
CA LEU A 82 -0.90 -20.99 -14.38
C LEU A 82 -0.54 -21.48 -15.78
N ASP A 83 -1.46 -22.16 -16.47
CA ASP A 83 -1.18 -22.76 -17.79
C ASP A 83 -1.34 -21.72 -18.94
N LYS A 84 -2.34 -20.82 -18.86
CA LYS A 84 -2.68 -19.90 -19.94
C LYS A 84 -2.94 -18.45 -19.50
N CYS A 85 -2.64 -18.13 -18.24
CA CYS A 85 -2.88 -16.81 -17.66
C CYS A 85 -2.07 -15.73 -18.39
N LYS A 86 -2.70 -14.61 -18.66
CA LYS A 86 -2.11 -13.44 -19.32
C LYS A 86 -1.87 -12.28 -18.38
N VAL A 87 -2.64 -12.21 -17.28
CA VAL A 87 -2.60 -11.07 -16.35
C VAL A 87 -2.94 -11.47 -14.93
N ILE A 88 -2.20 -10.92 -13.98
CA ILE A 88 -2.49 -10.96 -12.55
C ILE A 88 -2.58 -9.52 -12.06
N ALA A 89 -3.72 -9.09 -11.53
CA ALA A 89 -3.87 -7.77 -10.95
C ALA A 89 -4.03 -7.86 -9.43
N CYS A 90 -3.15 -7.15 -8.70
CA CYS A 90 -3.12 -7.12 -7.24
C CYS A 90 -3.78 -5.86 -6.70
N SER A 91 -4.62 -6.01 -5.67
CA SER A 91 -5.34 -4.92 -5.01
C SER A 91 -4.49 -4.20 -3.95
N SER A 92 -3.24 -3.86 -4.29
CA SER A 92 -2.26 -3.24 -3.37
C SER A 92 -1.34 -2.28 -4.10
N ILE A 93 -0.78 -1.31 -3.36
CA ILE A 93 0.37 -0.50 -3.83
C ILE A 93 1.66 -1.31 -3.69
N GLY A 94 1.92 -1.84 -2.49
CA GLY A 94 3.12 -2.62 -2.19
C GLY A 94 3.06 -4.02 -2.76
N MET A 95 4.17 -4.45 -3.34
CA MET A 95 4.33 -5.76 -3.97
C MET A 95 5.54 -6.52 -3.39
N ASP A 96 5.89 -6.20 -2.17
CA ASP A 96 7.06 -6.74 -1.46
C ASP A 96 6.95 -8.25 -1.13
N LYS A 97 5.74 -8.84 -1.26
CA LYS A 97 5.49 -10.28 -1.08
C LYS A 97 5.28 -11.02 -2.42
N VAL A 98 5.73 -10.43 -3.52
CA VAL A 98 5.69 -11.08 -4.83
C VAL A 98 7.03 -11.77 -5.09
N ASP A 99 6.98 -13.09 -5.15
CA ASP A 99 8.10 -13.96 -5.48
C ASP A 99 7.81 -14.67 -6.82
N GLY A 100 8.70 -14.52 -7.79
CA GLY A 100 8.54 -15.16 -9.10
C GLY A 100 8.19 -14.21 -10.23
N VAL A 101 8.58 -12.94 -10.12
CA VAL A 101 8.43 -11.93 -11.19
C VAL A 101 9.12 -12.39 -12.48
N GLU A 102 10.31 -12.98 -12.38
CA GLU A 102 11.07 -13.51 -13.51
C GLU A 102 10.28 -14.63 -14.22
N LEU A 103 9.69 -15.53 -13.46
CA LEU A 103 8.87 -16.61 -14.01
C LEU A 103 7.60 -16.06 -14.70
N ALA A 104 6.98 -15.04 -14.13
CA ALA A 104 5.85 -14.37 -14.77
C ALA A 104 6.27 -13.71 -16.10
N ASN A 105 7.44 -13.06 -16.13
CA ASN A 105 8.01 -12.49 -17.36
C ASN A 105 8.31 -13.56 -18.41
N GLU A 106 8.82 -14.72 -17.99
CA GLU A 106 9.09 -15.87 -18.89
C GLU A 106 7.80 -16.39 -19.52
N LYS A 107 6.73 -16.49 -18.73
CA LYS A 107 5.42 -16.94 -19.18
C LYS A 107 4.62 -15.88 -19.95
N GLY A 108 5.09 -14.63 -20.04
CA GLY A 108 4.37 -13.52 -20.65
C GLY A 108 3.16 -13.06 -19.83
N ILE A 109 3.19 -13.22 -18.50
CA ILE A 109 2.12 -12.82 -17.60
C ILE A 109 2.37 -11.38 -17.13
N VAL A 110 1.44 -10.49 -17.46
CA VAL A 110 1.46 -9.10 -16.99
C VAL A 110 1.03 -9.04 -15.53
N ILE A 111 1.86 -8.49 -14.65
CA ILE A 111 1.50 -8.23 -13.25
C ILE A 111 1.15 -6.75 -13.12
N CYS A 112 -0.03 -6.47 -12.57
CA CYS A 112 -0.54 -5.12 -12.30
C CYS A 112 -0.72 -4.91 -10.81
N ASN A 113 -0.58 -3.66 -10.36
CA ASN A 113 -0.93 -3.20 -9.02
C ASN A 113 -1.83 -1.95 -9.09
N VAL A 114 -2.14 -1.35 -7.95
CA VAL A 114 -2.97 -0.13 -7.84
C VAL A 114 -2.21 1.00 -7.14
N PRO A 115 -1.24 1.64 -7.80
CA PRO A 115 -0.27 2.54 -7.18
C PRO A 115 -0.88 3.88 -6.73
N ASP A 116 -2.09 4.21 -7.14
CA ASP A 116 -2.73 5.51 -6.98
C ASP A 116 -4.01 5.50 -6.14
N VAL A 117 -4.45 4.34 -5.63
CA VAL A 117 -5.75 4.21 -4.95
C VAL A 117 -5.73 4.69 -3.50
N PHE A 118 -4.60 4.62 -2.79
CA PHE A 118 -4.54 4.87 -1.34
C PHE A 118 -3.75 6.12 -0.96
N ILE A 119 -3.46 6.99 -1.91
CA ILE A 119 -2.53 8.10 -1.71
C ILE A 119 -3.07 9.09 -0.67
N ASP A 120 -4.34 9.45 -0.78
CA ASP A 120 -4.97 10.43 0.11
C ASP A 120 -5.20 9.85 1.51
N GLU A 121 -5.64 8.60 1.59
CA GLU A 121 -5.88 7.91 2.85
C GLU A 121 -4.60 7.81 3.68
N VAL A 122 -3.52 7.31 3.09
CA VAL A 122 -2.24 7.15 3.80
C VAL A 122 -1.66 8.52 4.18
N ALA A 123 -1.78 9.53 3.33
CA ALA A 123 -1.33 10.88 3.67
C ALA A 123 -2.15 11.49 4.82
N ASN A 124 -3.47 11.29 4.84
CA ASN A 124 -4.33 11.73 5.93
C ASN A 124 -4.01 11.00 7.23
N HIS A 125 -3.80 9.67 7.16
CA HIS A 125 -3.46 8.86 8.33
C HIS A 125 -2.09 9.24 8.92
N THR A 126 -1.11 9.54 8.08
CA THR A 126 0.19 10.05 8.52
C THR A 126 0.05 11.33 9.35
N LEU A 127 -0.76 12.30 8.89
CA LEU A 127 -1.02 13.53 9.63
C LEU A 127 -1.88 13.27 10.89
N ALA A 128 -2.80 12.32 10.84
CA ALA A 128 -3.58 11.92 12.01
C ALA A 128 -2.68 11.33 13.11
N LEU A 129 -1.73 10.46 12.76
CA LEU A 129 -0.72 9.94 13.69
C LEU A 129 0.17 11.05 14.24
N LEU A 130 0.65 11.97 13.38
CA LEU A 130 1.41 13.14 13.82
C LEU A 130 0.66 13.92 14.89
N LEU A 131 -0.58 14.31 14.59
CA LEU A 131 -1.41 15.10 15.51
C LEU A 131 -1.77 14.33 16.77
N ALA A 132 -2.02 13.01 16.67
CA ALA A 132 -2.30 12.17 17.82
C ALA A 132 -1.11 12.09 18.79
N CYS A 133 0.12 11.96 18.26
CA CYS A 133 1.35 11.95 19.06
C CYS A 133 1.63 13.33 19.67
N VAL A 134 1.68 14.39 18.85
CA VAL A 134 1.98 15.76 19.30
C VAL A 134 1.02 16.26 20.36
N ARG A 135 -0.27 15.94 20.23
CA ARG A 135 -1.33 16.41 21.15
C ARG A 135 -1.68 15.41 22.26
N TRP A 136 -1.02 14.26 22.28
CA TRP A 136 -1.29 13.19 23.25
C TRP A 136 -2.76 12.77 23.25
N ILE A 137 -3.40 12.73 22.08
CA ILE A 137 -4.86 12.54 21.97
C ILE A 137 -5.28 11.21 22.57
N VAL A 138 -4.55 10.12 22.27
CA VAL A 138 -4.93 8.76 22.70
C VAL A 138 -4.90 8.63 24.23
N PRO A 139 -3.79 8.88 24.95
CA PRO A 139 -3.75 8.74 26.38
C PRO A 139 -4.63 9.75 27.11
N VAL A 140 -4.78 10.96 26.60
CA VAL A 140 -5.67 11.97 27.22
C VAL A 140 -7.15 11.60 27.06
N ALA A 141 -7.55 11.10 25.90
CA ALA A 141 -8.91 10.63 25.66
C ALA A 141 -9.25 9.44 26.57
N GLN A 142 -8.32 8.50 26.74
CA GLN A 142 -8.48 7.36 27.63
C GLN A 142 -8.61 7.82 29.09
N HIS A 143 -7.72 8.68 29.55
CA HIS A 143 -7.78 9.26 30.91
C HIS A 143 -9.11 9.96 31.18
N THR A 144 -9.66 10.68 30.20
CA THR A 144 -10.96 11.35 30.34
C THR A 144 -12.11 10.33 30.48
N LYS A 145 -12.09 9.24 29.69
CA LYS A 145 -13.09 8.17 29.79
C LYS A 145 -13.06 7.45 31.13
N GLU A 146 -11.91 7.38 31.79
CA GLU A 146 -11.69 6.82 33.11
C GLU A 146 -12.07 7.78 34.25
N GLY A 147 -12.70 8.90 33.93
CA GLY A 147 -13.18 9.87 34.93
C GLY A 147 -12.18 10.97 35.29
N GLY A 148 -11.05 11.08 34.55
CA GLY A 148 -10.01 12.09 34.78
C GLY A 148 -10.38 13.53 34.44
N TRP A 149 -11.62 13.82 34.03
CA TRP A 149 -12.09 15.16 33.70
C TRP A 149 -12.17 16.06 34.93
N GLY A 150 -11.58 17.23 34.86
CA GLY A 150 -11.73 18.25 35.91
C GLY A 150 -10.96 17.99 37.21
N GLN A 151 -10.15 16.97 37.29
CA GLN A 151 -9.26 16.76 38.44
C GLN A 151 -8.20 17.87 38.51
N ARG A 152 -8.45 18.87 39.36
CA ARG A 152 -7.46 19.88 39.71
C ARG A 152 -6.32 19.21 40.48
N GLY A 153 -5.12 19.19 39.88
CA GLY A 153 -3.94 18.57 40.49
C GLY A 153 -3.68 17.11 40.13
N GLY A 154 -4.58 16.46 39.38
CA GLY A 154 -4.29 15.14 38.78
C GLY A 154 -3.20 15.26 37.70
N ARG A 155 -2.17 14.40 37.78
CA ARG A 155 -1.12 14.36 36.78
C ARG A 155 -1.73 13.93 35.45
N ARG A 156 -1.83 14.86 34.50
CA ARG A 156 -2.28 14.52 33.13
C ARG A 156 -1.29 13.54 32.53
N PRO A 157 -1.74 12.51 31.79
CA PRO A 157 -0.86 11.54 31.13
C PRO A 157 -0.24 12.14 29.86
N VAL A 158 0.39 13.31 30.00
CA VAL A 158 0.98 14.04 28.89
C VAL A 158 2.44 14.38 29.18
N GLY A 159 3.27 14.19 28.17
CA GLY A 159 4.63 14.67 28.14
C GLY A 159 4.72 16.08 27.56
N TYR A 160 5.75 16.33 26.80
CA TYR A 160 5.96 17.57 26.08
C TYR A 160 4.98 17.71 24.91
N ILE A 161 4.28 18.83 24.83
CA ILE A 161 3.34 19.12 23.75
C ILE A 161 3.96 20.19 22.84
N HIS A 162 4.26 19.79 21.60
CA HIS A 162 4.76 20.71 20.60
C HIS A 162 3.69 21.70 20.11
N ARG A 163 4.12 22.94 19.85
CA ARG A 163 3.43 23.82 18.93
C ARG A 163 3.97 23.54 17.54
N ILE A 164 3.15 22.96 16.65
CA ILE A 164 3.63 22.51 15.34
C ILE A 164 3.90 23.65 14.34
N THR A 165 3.24 24.80 14.47
CA THR A 165 3.42 25.97 13.58
C THR A 165 4.88 26.42 13.54
N GLY A 166 5.48 26.39 12.35
CA GLY A 166 6.88 26.79 12.13
C GLY A 166 7.92 25.69 12.36
N GLU A 167 7.52 24.53 12.92
CA GLU A 167 8.33 23.34 13.04
C GLU A 167 8.63 22.69 11.68
N THR A 168 9.53 21.74 11.63
CA THR A 168 9.96 21.07 10.40
C THR A 168 9.53 19.61 10.38
N ILE A 169 8.84 19.19 9.31
CA ILE A 169 8.63 17.79 8.99
C ILE A 169 9.63 17.36 7.90
N GLY A 170 10.37 16.29 8.19
CA GLY A 170 11.28 15.62 7.26
C GLY A 170 10.66 14.37 6.67
N LEU A 171 10.65 14.27 5.35
CA LEU A 171 10.08 13.16 4.60
C LEU A 171 11.19 12.29 4.02
N ILE A 172 11.21 11.01 4.35
CA ILE A 172 12.16 10.03 3.81
C ILE A 172 11.46 9.26 2.70
N GLY A 173 11.83 9.53 1.44
CA GLY A 173 11.09 9.21 0.24
C GLY A 173 10.19 10.38 -0.20
N PHE A 174 10.15 10.69 -1.51
CA PHE A 174 9.36 11.80 -2.07
C PHE A 174 8.48 11.36 -3.24
N GLY A 175 7.80 10.20 -3.07
CA GLY A 175 6.81 9.65 -3.98
C GLY A 175 5.42 10.30 -3.86
N ASN A 176 4.41 9.66 -4.43
CA ASN A 176 3.05 10.21 -4.50
C ASN A 176 2.44 10.48 -3.11
N ILE A 177 2.56 9.54 -2.17
CA ILE A 177 2.03 9.70 -0.80
C ILE A 177 2.75 10.85 -0.09
N SER A 178 4.08 10.83 -0.12
CA SER A 178 4.91 11.84 0.53
C SER A 178 4.61 13.27 0.05
N ARG A 179 4.36 13.45 -1.25
CA ARG A 179 3.96 14.75 -1.81
C ARG A 179 2.60 15.21 -1.28
N GLN A 180 1.66 14.29 -1.07
CA GLN A 180 0.37 14.62 -0.45
C GLN A 180 0.50 14.91 1.06
N VAL A 181 1.44 14.24 1.75
CA VAL A 181 1.80 14.60 3.13
C VAL A 181 2.41 16.00 3.18
N ALA A 182 3.35 16.32 2.28
CA ALA A 182 3.96 17.64 2.17
C ALA A 182 2.92 18.74 2.00
N LYS A 183 2.00 18.59 1.05
CA LYS A 183 0.91 19.55 0.79
C LYS A 183 0.05 19.79 2.03
N ARG A 184 -0.29 18.73 2.78
CA ARG A 184 -1.10 18.84 4.00
C ARG A 184 -0.31 19.47 5.15
N ALA A 185 0.94 19.07 5.33
CA ALA A 185 1.83 19.61 6.34
C ALA A 185 2.04 21.12 6.18
N GLN A 186 2.19 21.61 4.95
CA GLN A 186 2.25 23.03 4.64
C GLN A 186 0.96 23.78 5.06
N GLY A 187 -0.21 23.12 4.96
CA GLY A 187 -1.48 23.66 5.45
C GLY A 187 -1.57 23.80 6.98
N PHE A 188 -0.67 23.14 7.71
CA PHE A 188 -0.47 23.30 9.16
C PHE A 188 0.69 24.26 9.50
N ASP A 189 1.18 25.03 8.53
CA ASP A 189 2.32 25.94 8.66
C ASP A 189 3.64 25.23 9.04
N LEU A 190 3.77 23.92 8.72
CA LEU A 190 5.02 23.20 8.85
C LEU A 190 5.97 23.54 7.70
N LYS A 191 7.25 23.67 8.00
CA LYS A 191 8.31 23.65 7.00
C LYS A 191 8.51 22.21 6.57
N VAL A 192 8.65 21.98 5.25
CA VAL A 192 8.81 20.62 4.72
C VAL A 192 10.16 20.47 4.06
N MET A 193 10.89 19.45 4.45
CA MET A 193 12.09 18.98 3.78
C MET A 193 11.97 17.50 3.44
N ALA A 194 12.69 17.05 2.40
CA ALA A 194 12.62 15.67 2.00
C ALA A 194 13.95 15.15 1.43
N TYR A 195 14.15 13.84 1.61
CA TYR A 195 15.22 13.05 1.01
C TYR A 195 14.63 12.02 0.06
N ASP A 196 15.07 12.03 -1.18
CA ASP A 196 14.85 10.95 -2.15
C ASP A 196 15.96 11.04 -3.21
N PRO A 197 16.81 10.01 -3.36
CA PRO A 197 17.93 10.03 -4.30
C PRO A 197 17.50 9.83 -5.77
N TYR A 198 16.27 9.40 -6.00
CA TYR A 198 15.75 9.06 -7.33
C TYR A 198 14.85 10.14 -7.93
N VAL A 199 14.41 11.10 -7.11
CA VAL A 199 13.51 12.18 -7.53
C VAL A 199 14.32 13.40 -7.94
N PRO A 200 14.08 13.98 -9.13
CA PRO A 200 14.82 15.16 -9.59
C PRO A 200 14.49 16.40 -8.74
N ALA A 201 15.48 17.28 -8.56
CA ALA A 201 15.36 18.49 -7.74
C ALA A 201 14.18 19.39 -8.14
N GLU A 202 13.78 19.38 -9.41
CA GLU A 202 12.62 20.10 -9.93
C GLU A 202 11.32 19.74 -9.22
N ALA A 203 11.12 18.43 -8.93
CA ALA A 203 9.92 17.95 -8.27
C ALA A 203 9.79 18.46 -6.81
N PHE A 204 10.91 18.63 -6.10
CA PHE A 204 10.93 19.23 -4.77
C PHE A 204 10.59 20.72 -4.85
N ARG A 205 11.22 21.45 -5.79
CA ARG A 205 10.94 22.89 -6.00
C ARG A 205 9.48 23.14 -6.35
N ALA A 206 8.93 22.33 -7.27
CA ALA A 206 7.53 22.46 -7.69
C ALA A 206 6.54 22.23 -6.54
N ALA A 207 6.92 21.42 -5.54
CA ALA A 207 6.12 21.15 -4.35
C ALA A 207 6.39 22.14 -3.19
N GLY A 208 7.31 23.09 -3.34
CA GLY A 208 7.71 24.01 -2.26
C GLY A 208 8.43 23.28 -1.10
N VAL A 209 9.16 22.20 -1.39
CA VAL A 209 9.84 21.32 -0.42
C VAL A 209 11.35 21.50 -0.55
N ARG A 210 12.05 21.62 0.57
CA ARG A 210 13.52 21.67 0.61
C ARG A 210 14.08 20.27 0.40
N GLN A 211 14.81 20.03 -0.69
CA GLN A 211 15.57 18.81 -0.88
C GLN A 211 16.79 18.80 0.06
N ALA A 212 17.06 17.68 0.70
CA ALA A 212 18.19 17.51 1.62
C ALA A 212 18.73 16.07 1.60
N GLN A 213 19.93 15.87 2.15
CA GLN A 213 20.49 14.53 2.39
C GLN A 213 19.80 13.87 3.60
N LEU A 214 19.81 12.54 3.66
CA LEU A 214 19.15 11.79 4.73
C LEU A 214 19.57 12.26 6.13
N ALA A 215 20.87 12.40 6.38
CA ALA A 215 21.38 12.85 7.66
C ALA A 215 20.83 14.24 8.04
N GLN A 216 20.75 15.16 7.08
CA GLN A 216 20.21 16.49 7.29
C GLN A 216 18.71 16.46 7.61
N VAL A 217 17.95 15.60 6.92
CA VAL A 217 16.52 15.40 7.20
C VAL A 217 16.34 14.95 8.65
N LEU A 218 17.14 14.00 9.11
CA LEU A 218 17.07 13.49 10.48
C LEU A 218 17.46 14.55 11.53
N GLN A 219 18.51 15.33 11.28
CA GLN A 219 19.03 16.30 12.23
C GLN A 219 18.14 17.56 12.36
N ASP A 220 17.59 18.05 11.27
CA ASP A 220 16.87 19.31 11.21
C ASP A 220 15.37 19.19 11.52
N SER A 221 14.81 17.97 11.47
CA SER A 221 13.37 17.77 11.59
C SER A 221 12.90 17.56 13.02
N ASP A 222 11.77 18.14 13.34
CA ASP A 222 11.01 17.92 14.58
C ASP A 222 10.10 16.69 14.43
N PHE A 223 9.69 16.40 13.21
CA PHE A 223 8.90 15.23 12.83
C PHE A 223 9.56 14.54 11.63
N VAL A 224 9.80 13.25 11.73
CA VAL A 224 10.39 12.44 10.64
C VAL A 224 9.35 11.43 10.16
N SER A 225 9.02 11.43 8.87
CA SER A 225 8.03 10.51 8.31
C SER A 225 8.63 9.66 7.18
N VAL A 226 8.43 8.35 7.29
CA VAL A 226 8.98 7.34 6.37
C VAL A 226 7.98 7.03 5.27
N HIS A 227 8.42 7.13 4.01
CA HIS A 227 7.61 6.93 2.81
C HIS A 227 8.34 6.16 1.70
N VAL A 228 9.35 5.39 2.03
CA VAL A 228 10.09 4.54 1.08
C VAL A 228 9.48 3.14 1.03
N PRO A 229 9.54 2.44 -0.12
CA PRO A 229 9.17 1.03 -0.20
C PRO A 229 10.17 0.16 0.57
N LEU A 230 9.77 -1.05 0.94
CA LEU A 230 10.67 -2.06 1.48
C LEU A 230 11.44 -2.72 0.34
N LEU A 231 12.73 -2.49 0.29
CA LEU A 231 13.69 -3.04 -0.66
C LEU A 231 14.96 -3.47 0.12
N PRO A 232 15.86 -4.26 -0.48
CA PRO A 232 17.13 -4.60 0.19
C PRO A 232 17.91 -3.38 0.68
N GLY A 233 17.88 -2.27 -0.08
CA GLY A 233 18.58 -1.02 0.30
C GLY A 233 17.81 -0.11 1.27
N THR A 234 16.57 -0.43 1.62
CA THR A 234 15.76 0.34 2.59
C THR A 234 15.38 -0.46 3.83
N HIS A 235 15.75 -1.74 3.89
CA HIS A 235 15.63 -2.55 5.10
C HIS A 235 16.51 -1.94 6.21
N HIS A 236 15.89 -1.66 7.36
CA HIS A 236 16.53 -1.00 8.52
C HIS A 236 17.25 0.32 8.14
N LEU A 237 16.69 1.03 7.12
CA LEU A 237 17.21 2.36 6.74
C LEU A 237 17.24 3.32 7.93
N ILE A 238 16.28 3.19 8.84
CA ILE A 238 16.22 3.94 10.10
C ILE A 238 16.60 2.99 11.22
N GLY A 239 17.91 2.82 11.40
CA GLY A 239 18.49 2.05 12.47
C GLY A 239 19.04 2.94 13.60
N ARG A 240 19.79 2.33 14.50
CA ARG A 240 20.37 2.99 15.69
C ARG A 240 21.13 4.28 15.34
N SER A 241 21.96 4.26 14.29
CA SER A 241 22.75 5.42 13.87
C SER A 241 21.89 6.55 13.32
N GLN A 242 20.80 6.25 12.63
CA GLN A 242 19.87 7.24 12.12
C GLN A 242 19.01 7.83 13.22
N LEU A 243 18.52 7.00 14.15
CA LEU A 243 17.80 7.47 15.33
C LEU A 243 18.66 8.38 16.20
N ALA A 244 19.97 8.12 16.30
CA ALA A 244 20.92 8.96 17.04
C ALA A 244 21.12 10.36 16.42
N LEU A 245 20.78 10.56 15.14
CA LEU A 245 20.83 11.86 14.50
C LEU A 245 19.58 12.70 14.76
N MET A 246 18.47 12.09 15.18
CA MET A 246 17.22 12.80 15.41
C MET A 246 17.28 13.69 16.64
N LYS A 247 16.48 14.76 16.64
CA LYS A 247 16.33 15.63 17.81
C LYS A 247 15.72 14.83 18.98
N LYS A 248 16.09 15.21 20.21
CA LYS A 248 15.60 14.54 21.43
C LYS A 248 14.07 14.63 21.59
N ASP A 249 13.48 15.67 21.09
CA ASP A 249 12.03 15.93 21.10
C ASP A 249 11.35 15.57 19.75
N ALA A 250 12.06 14.90 18.84
CA ALA A 250 11.51 14.48 17.58
C ALA A 250 10.52 13.31 17.71
N ILE A 251 9.58 13.26 16.78
CA ILE A 251 8.59 12.16 16.63
C ILE A 251 8.84 11.47 15.30
N LEU A 252 8.95 10.13 15.33
CA LEU A 252 9.05 9.29 14.14
C LEU A 252 7.66 8.80 13.72
N LEU A 253 7.37 8.88 12.41
CA LEU A 253 6.14 8.39 11.80
C LEU A 253 6.48 7.33 10.76
N ASN A 254 5.79 6.18 10.80
CA ASN A 254 5.92 5.15 9.79
C ASN A 254 4.56 4.61 9.35
N THR A 255 4.17 4.97 8.13
CA THR A 255 2.99 4.45 7.41
C THR A 255 3.40 3.74 6.11
N ALA A 256 4.68 3.39 5.97
CA ALA A 256 5.23 2.73 4.78
C ALA A 256 5.33 1.21 4.98
N ARG A 257 6.42 0.74 5.58
CA ARG A 257 6.66 -0.67 5.92
C ARG A 257 7.43 -0.77 7.24
N GLY A 258 7.03 -1.69 8.11
CA GLY A 258 7.68 -1.91 9.41
C GLY A 258 9.19 -2.11 9.32
N PRO A 259 9.69 -3.08 8.52
CA PRO A 259 11.12 -3.37 8.43
C PRO A 259 12.01 -2.28 7.80
N VAL A 260 11.46 -1.13 7.41
CA VAL A 260 12.28 0.06 7.05
C VAL A 260 12.89 0.70 8.29
N VAL A 261 12.25 0.51 9.44
CA VAL A 261 12.75 0.93 10.76
C VAL A 261 13.22 -0.32 11.50
N ASP A 262 14.42 -0.27 12.07
CA ASP A 262 14.93 -1.28 13.01
C ASP A 262 14.12 -1.14 14.33
N GLU A 263 13.11 -2.01 14.50
CA GLU A 263 12.17 -1.91 15.62
C GLU A 263 12.84 -2.09 16.99
N PRO A 264 13.77 -3.03 17.20
CA PRO A 264 14.56 -3.08 18.42
C PRO A 264 15.31 -1.77 18.72
N ALA A 265 15.92 -1.15 17.73
CA ALA A 265 16.61 0.13 17.91
C ALA A 265 15.63 1.27 18.22
N LEU A 266 14.45 1.28 17.62
CA LEU A 266 13.39 2.24 17.91
C LEU A 266 12.90 2.09 19.36
N ILE A 267 12.64 0.87 19.82
CA ILE A 267 12.22 0.58 21.20
C ILE A 267 13.24 1.13 22.18
N GLU A 268 14.53 0.85 21.95
CA GLU A 268 15.61 1.35 22.80
C GLU A 268 15.69 2.88 22.80
N ALA A 269 15.60 3.51 21.63
CA ALA A 269 15.63 4.97 21.51
C ALA A 269 14.47 5.65 22.27
N LEU A 270 13.28 5.07 22.22
CA LEU A 270 12.09 5.55 22.94
C LEU A 270 12.23 5.35 24.46
N GLN A 271 12.69 4.18 24.91
CA GLN A 271 12.89 3.87 26.33
C GLN A 271 13.93 4.77 26.97
N ASN A 272 15.00 5.09 26.24
CA ASN A 272 16.09 5.96 26.72
C ASN A 272 15.77 7.45 26.54
N GLY A 273 14.61 7.82 26.01
CA GLY A 273 14.22 9.21 25.73
C GLY A 273 15.15 9.89 24.72
N GLN A 274 15.71 9.13 23.80
CA GLN A 274 16.53 9.63 22.69
C GLN A 274 15.70 10.37 21.66
N ILE A 275 14.45 9.90 21.43
CA ILE A 275 13.40 10.61 20.70
C ILE A 275 12.14 10.68 21.57
N LEU A 276 11.27 11.65 21.29
CA LEU A 276 10.08 11.92 22.10
C LEU A 276 8.99 10.85 21.95
N GLY A 277 8.74 10.36 20.74
CA GLY A 277 7.63 9.44 20.49
C GLY A 277 7.61 8.88 19.09
N ALA A 278 6.63 8.03 18.82
CA ALA A 278 6.41 7.47 17.50
C ALA A 278 4.93 7.29 17.16
N GLY A 279 4.58 7.45 15.87
CA GLY A 279 3.28 7.11 15.29
C GLY A 279 3.46 6.07 14.19
N LEU A 280 2.95 4.87 14.41
CA LEU A 280 3.22 3.71 13.58
C LEU A 280 1.92 3.09 13.08
N ASP A 281 1.78 2.92 11.77
CA ASP A 281 0.69 2.09 11.21
C ASP A 281 1.18 0.69 10.86
N VAL A 282 2.49 0.50 10.87
CA VAL A 282 3.18 -0.75 10.51
C VAL A 282 4.25 -1.08 11.54
N THR A 283 4.45 -2.38 11.79
CA THR A 283 5.46 -2.93 12.69
C THR A 283 6.35 -3.91 11.93
N GLU A 284 7.52 -4.22 12.48
CA GLU A 284 8.46 -5.12 11.80
C GLU A 284 7.87 -6.52 11.59
N HIS A 285 7.12 -6.99 12.57
CA HIS A 285 6.34 -8.22 12.48
C HIS A 285 4.85 -7.90 12.53
N GLU A 286 4.10 -8.38 11.55
CA GLU A 286 2.65 -8.22 11.45
C GLU A 286 1.96 -9.58 11.33
N PRO A 287 0.96 -9.89 12.21
CA PRO A 287 0.43 -9.06 13.30
C PRO A 287 1.45 -8.78 14.39
N VAL A 288 1.35 -7.58 15.02
CA VAL A 288 2.21 -7.21 16.15
C VAL A 288 2.02 -8.15 17.34
N ASP A 289 3.11 -8.55 17.99
CA ASP A 289 3.05 -9.33 19.22
C ASP A 289 2.31 -8.53 20.31
N PRO A 290 1.29 -9.09 20.98
CA PRO A 290 0.61 -8.42 22.09
C PRO A 290 1.52 -7.97 23.23
N ASN A 291 2.70 -8.57 23.39
CA ASN A 291 3.70 -8.20 24.38
C ASN A 291 4.73 -7.20 23.86
N ASN A 292 4.59 -6.71 22.64
CA ASN A 292 5.53 -5.75 22.05
C ASN A 292 5.59 -4.48 22.92
N PRO A 293 6.79 -4.04 23.36
CA PRO A 293 6.94 -2.88 24.24
C PRO A 293 6.32 -1.59 23.68
N LEU A 294 6.28 -1.42 22.34
CA LEU A 294 5.68 -0.26 21.69
C LEU A 294 4.21 -0.06 22.08
N LEU A 295 3.48 -1.16 22.32
CA LEU A 295 2.05 -1.12 22.69
C LEU A 295 1.83 -0.63 24.13
N GLN A 296 2.87 -0.62 24.97
CA GLN A 296 2.80 -0.21 26.37
C GLN A 296 3.33 1.22 26.60
N MET A 297 3.94 1.84 25.58
CA MET A 297 4.52 3.18 25.67
C MET A 297 3.45 4.26 25.46
N PRO A 298 3.25 5.18 26.44
CA PRO A 298 2.19 6.21 26.32
C PRO A 298 2.50 7.28 25.25
N ASN A 299 3.76 7.38 24.83
CA ASN A 299 4.27 8.28 23.79
C ASN A 299 4.32 7.63 22.40
N VAL A 300 3.75 6.43 22.25
CA VAL A 300 3.66 5.71 20.99
C VAL A 300 2.20 5.47 20.62
N VAL A 301 1.86 5.73 19.37
CA VAL A 301 0.55 5.41 18.79
C VAL A 301 0.75 4.36 17.71
N VAL A 302 0.11 3.20 17.88
CA VAL A 302 0.15 2.10 16.89
C VAL A 302 -1.24 1.86 16.32
N THR A 303 -1.35 1.76 15.01
CA THR A 303 -2.56 1.36 14.28
C THR A 303 -2.30 0.10 13.45
N PRO A 304 -3.30 -0.77 13.20
CA PRO A 304 -3.07 -2.12 12.69
C PRO A 304 -3.03 -2.17 11.15
N HIS A 305 -2.04 -1.51 10.53
CA HIS A 305 -1.82 -1.45 9.08
C HIS A 305 -3.10 -1.07 8.32
N MET A 306 -3.73 0.03 8.75
CA MET A 306 -5.01 0.48 8.23
C MET A 306 -4.98 1.86 7.56
N ALA A 307 -3.80 2.45 7.39
CA ALA A 307 -3.67 3.79 6.82
C ALA A 307 -4.34 3.94 5.44
N SER A 308 -4.49 2.85 4.70
CA SER A 308 -5.15 2.81 3.39
C SER A 308 -6.69 2.69 3.45
N ALA A 309 -7.29 2.58 4.64
CA ALA A 309 -8.70 2.26 4.77
C ALA A 309 -9.61 3.49 4.62
N SER A 310 -10.54 3.44 3.67
CA SER A 310 -11.71 4.31 3.57
C SER A 310 -12.83 3.57 2.83
N ASP A 311 -14.03 4.12 2.79
CA ASP A 311 -15.16 3.63 2.00
C ASP A 311 -14.85 3.67 0.49
N TRP A 312 -14.31 4.79 0.02
CA TRP A 312 -13.90 4.98 -1.37
C TRP A 312 -12.75 4.04 -1.75
N ALA A 313 -11.67 4.02 -0.97
CA ALA A 313 -10.51 3.18 -1.24
C ALA A 313 -10.87 1.69 -1.19
N GLY A 314 -11.78 1.29 -0.29
CA GLY A 314 -12.32 -0.07 -0.21
C GLY A 314 -12.99 -0.53 -1.50
N ALA A 315 -13.73 0.35 -2.18
CA ALA A 315 -14.36 0.05 -3.46
C ALA A 315 -13.34 0.09 -4.62
N GLU A 316 -12.52 1.15 -4.70
CA GLU A 316 -11.58 1.33 -5.81
C GLU A 316 -10.47 0.28 -5.87
N ARG A 317 -9.96 -0.15 -4.71
CA ARG A 317 -8.95 -1.24 -4.65
C ARG A 317 -9.45 -2.56 -5.26
N ARG A 318 -10.74 -2.69 -5.49
CA ARG A 318 -11.37 -3.87 -6.10
C ARG A 318 -11.72 -3.62 -7.56
N ARG A 319 -12.25 -2.43 -7.89
CA ARG A 319 -12.57 -2.06 -9.28
C ARG A 319 -11.33 -1.92 -10.15
N ARG A 320 -10.27 -1.31 -9.62
CA ARG A 320 -9.05 -1.04 -10.38
C ARG A 320 -8.39 -2.30 -10.92
N PRO A 321 -8.18 -3.39 -10.13
CA PRO A 321 -7.68 -4.65 -10.66
C PRO A 321 -8.57 -5.23 -11.77
N ALA A 322 -9.90 -5.09 -11.66
CA ALA A 322 -10.82 -5.56 -12.70
C ALA A 322 -10.62 -4.81 -14.02
N TYR A 323 -10.41 -3.49 -13.99
CA TYR A 323 -10.06 -2.71 -15.18
C TYR A 323 -8.72 -3.13 -15.79
N GLU A 324 -7.70 -3.41 -14.97
CA GLU A 324 -6.39 -3.84 -15.46
C GLU A 324 -6.48 -5.22 -16.13
N VAL A 325 -7.22 -6.17 -15.53
CA VAL A 325 -7.47 -7.50 -16.10
C VAL A 325 -8.26 -7.37 -17.41
N ALA A 326 -9.33 -6.59 -17.41
CA ALA A 326 -10.15 -6.37 -18.61
C ALA A 326 -9.32 -5.75 -19.75
N ALA A 327 -8.47 -4.78 -19.46
CA ALA A 327 -7.60 -4.15 -20.45
C ALA A 327 -6.70 -5.19 -21.13
N VAL A 328 -5.97 -5.99 -20.37
CA VAL A 328 -5.05 -6.98 -20.94
C VAL A 328 -5.80 -8.07 -21.72
N LEU A 329 -6.91 -8.59 -21.20
CA LEU A 329 -7.66 -9.66 -21.86
C LEU A 329 -8.34 -9.19 -23.14
N THR A 330 -8.59 -7.88 -23.29
CA THR A 330 -9.09 -7.26 -24.54
C THR A 330 -7.99 -6.73 -25.45
N GLY A 331 -6.70 -7.00 -25.13
CA GLY A 331 -5.54 -6.63 -25.95
C GLY A 331 -5.05 -5.21 -25.76
N HIS A 332 -5.46 -4.53 -24.69
CA HIS A 332 -5.04 -3.16 -24.37
C HIS A 332 -3.99 -3.13 -23.25
N ARG A 333 -3.14 -2.09 -23.27
CA ARG A 333 -2.16 -1.87 -22.23
C ARG A 333 -2.83 -1.43 -20.92
N PRO A 334 -2.55 -2.11 -19.78
CA PRO A 334 -3.06 -1.69 -18.49
C PRO A 334 -2.38 -0.39 -18.02
N ARG A 335 -2.99 0.32 -17.08
CA ARG A 335 -2.47 1.60 -16.56
C ARG A 335 -1.21 1.42 -15.70
N ALA A 336 -1.16 0.34 -14.92
CA ALA A 336 -0.07 0.09 -13.99
C ALA A 336 0.50 -1.31 -14.23
N VAL A 337 1.72 -1.36 -14.76
CA VAL A 337 2.47 -2.61 -14.98
C VAL A 337 3.59 -2.67 -13.94
N TRP A 338 3.54 -3.68 -13.08
CA TRP A 338 4.57 -3.91 -12.06
C TRP A 338 5.85 -4.54 -12.62
N ASN A 339 5.72 -5.41 -13.62
CA ASN A 339 6.82 -6.11 -14.29
C ASN A 339 7.01 -5.63 -15.74
N PRO A 340 7.48 -4.41 -15.98
CA PRO A 340 7.46 -3.78 -17.30
C PRO A 340 8.25 -4.51 -18.39
N SER A 341 9.24 -5.31 -18.03
CA SER A 341 10.01 -6.13 -18.99
C SER A 341 9.14 -7.18 -19.71
N VAL A 342 7.98 -7.55 -19.15
CA VAL A 342 7.03 -8.46 -19.84
C VAL A 342 6.48 -7.85 -21.13
N LEU A 343 6.41 -6.53 -21.22
CA LEU A 343 5.87 -5.82 -22.39
C LEU A 343 6.71 -6.01 -23.65
N GLU A 344 7.96 -6.50 -23.53
CA GLU A 344 8.79 -6.89 -24.67
C GLU A 344 8.32 -8.23 -25.29
N LYS A 345 7.57 -9.03 -24.53
CA LYS A 345 7.09 -10.36 -24.93
C LYS A 345 5.62 -10.42 -25.29
N VAL A 346 4.84 -9.42 -24.88
CA VAL A 346 3.39 -9.36 -25.12
C VAL A 346 3.02 -8.17 -26.01
N SER A 347 2.09 -8.39 -26.95
CA SER A 347 1.60 -7.32 -27.82
C SER A 347 0.30 -6.75 -27.29
N LEU A 348 0.38 -5.57 -26.65
CA LEU A 348 -0.77 -4.82 -26.14
C LEU A 348 -0.81 -3.43 -26.81
N LYS A 349 -2.02 -3.00 -27.20
CA LYS A 349 -2.27 -1.72 -27.88
C LYS A 349 -2.32 -0.55 -26.90
#